data_b47e954d990f3e4d639d395fd3651530
#
_entry.id   b47e954d990f3e4d639d395fd3651530
#
_cell.length_a   1.000
_cell.length_b   1.000
_cell.length_c   1.000
_cell.angle_alpha   90.00
_cell.angle_beta   90.00
_cell.angle_gamma   90.00
#
_symmetry.space_group_name_H-M   'P 1'
#
loop_
_entity.id
_entity.type
_entity.pdbx_description
1 polymer ?
#
loop_
_entity_poly.entity_id
_entity_poly.type
_entity_poly.pdbx_seq_one_letter_code
_entity_poly.pdbx_strand_id
1 'polypeptide(L)'
;ADEVPFDIPDSWEWVRLIDVCEYIQRGKSPKYSPIKKYPVVAQKCNQWSGFSIEKAQFIEPNSLSSYGPERLLQDNDLMWNSTGLGTLGRMAIYKTAANPYELAVADSHVTVIRPLKQFVLPEYLYYYFANPSVQSVIEDQADGTTKQKELATATIKAYLTPIPPLDEQRRILAKLSEVLPVVKNYGVVYDETTAMQEAFPESLKKSILQEAVQGKLVPQDPSDEPAEALLERIRTEKQR
;
A
#
# COMPACT_ATOMS: atom_id res chain seq x y z
N ALA A 1 -7.59 -25.51 21.15
CA ALA A 1 -6.47 -24.63 21.57
C ALA A 1 -5.49 -24.37 20.43
N ASP A 2 -5.43 -25.23 19.40
CA ASP A 2 -4.40 -25.14 18.33
C ASP A 2 -4.80 -24.30 17.11
N GLU A 3 -5.96 -23.66 17.14
CA GLU A 3 -6.45 -22.85 16.00
C GLU A 3 -6.17 -21.35 16.12
N VAL A 4 -5.86 -20.84 17.32
CA VAL A 4 -5.70 -19.39 17.54
C VAL A 4 -4.26 -18.96 17.26
N PRO A 5 -4.03 -17.89 16.50
CA PRO A 5 -2.69 -17.48 16.06
C PRO A 5 -1.79 -16.93 17.19
N PHE A 6 -2.39 -16.34 18.23
CA PHE A 6 -1.69 -15.74 19.38
C PHE A 6 -2.65 -15.53 20.54
N ASP A 7 -2.10 -15.28 21.73
CA ASP A 7 -2.89 -14.96 22.92
C ASP A 7 -3.47 -13.55 22.83
N ILE A 8 -4.70 -13.39 23.28
CA ILE A 8 -5.42 -12.12 23.34
C ILE A 8 -5.78 -11.78 24.80
N PRO A 9 -6.03 -10.49 25.13
CA PRO A 9 -6.52 -10.11 26.45
C PRO A 9 -7.83 -10.81 26.82
N ASP A 10 -8.05 -11.06 28.11
CA ASP A 10 -9.25 -11.74 28.63
C ASP A 10 -10.57 -11.06 28.23
N SER A 11 -10.53 -9.76 27.93
CA SER A 11 -11.70 -8.99 27.48
C SER A 11 -11.98 -9.12 25.97
N TRP A 12 -11.13 -9.81 25.21
CA TRP A 12 -11.28 -10.02 23.77
C TRP A 12 -11.79 -11.43 23.50
N GLU A 13 -12.37 -11.62 22.30
CA GLU A 13 -12.86 -12.93 21.87
C GLU A 13 -12.39 -13.23 20.45
N TRP A 14 -11.96 -14.49 20.20
CA TRP A 14 -11.72 -14.99 18.86
C TRP A 14 -13.04 -15.45 18.22
N VAL A 15 -13.41 -14.86 17.10
CA VAL A 15 -14.62 -15.21 16.35
C VAL A 15 -14.28 -15.49 14.90
N ARG A 16 -15.17 -16.18 14.17
CA ARG A 16 -15.06 -16.25 12.71
C ARG A 16 -15.54 -14.92 12.11
N LEU A 17 -14.89 -14.48 11.04
CA LEU A 17 -15.25 -13.21 10.39
C LEU A 17 -16.73 -13.14 10.00
N ILE A 18 -17.31 -14.28 9.60
CA ILE A 18 -18.73 -14.32 9.24
C ILE A 18 -19.64 -13.96 10.41
N ASP A 19 -19.25 -14.25 11.65
CA ASP A 19 -20.10 -14.05 12.84
C ASP A 19 -20.26 -12.56 13.18
N VAL A 20 -19.37 -11.71 12.66
CA VAL A 20 -19.38 -10.24 12.91
C VAL A 20 -19.67 -9.43 11.66
N CYS A 21 -20.09 -10.07 10.57
CA CYS A 21 -20.40 -9.41 9.32
C CYS A 21 -21.83 -9.73 8.85
N GLU A 22 -22.51 -8.73 8.33
CA GLU A 22 -23.82 -8.91 7.69
C GLU A 22 -23.72 -9.37 6.22
N TYR A 23 -22.55 -9.14 5.59
CA TYR A 23 -22.34 -9.48 4.19
C TYR A 23 -20.87 -9.82 3.91
N ILE A 24 -20.63 -10.98 3.33
CA ILE A 24 -19.33 -11.39 2.79
C ILE A 24 -19.58 -12.12 1.49
N GLN A 25 -19.36 -11.46 0.36
CA GLN A 25 -19.51 -12.07 -0.97
C GLN A 25 -18.58 -11.44 -1.99
N ARG A 26 -18.17 -12.24 -2.97
CA ARG A 26 -17.50 -11.76 -4.17
C ARG A 26 -18.44 -10.89 -5.00
N GLY A 27 -17.86 -9.89 -5.64
CA GLY A 27 -18.54 -9.14 -6.67
C GLY A 27 -18.96 -10.01 -7.85
N LYS A 28 -19.52 -9.41 -8.85
CA LYS A 28 -20.03 -10.08 -10.05
C LYS A 28 -19.18 -9.70 -11.25
N SER A 29 -18.93 -10.65 -12.18
CA SER A 29 -18.29 -10.35 -13.45
C SER A 29 -19.08 -9.26 -14.19
N PRO A 30 -18.49 -8.10 -14.46
CA PRO A 30 -19.23 -6.98 -15.00
C PRO A 30 -19.39 -7.10 -16.52
N LYS A 31 -20.48 -6.57 -17.02
CA LYS A 31 -20.59 -6.21 -18.43
C LYS A 31 -20.12 -4.77 -18.57
N TYR A 32 -18.95 -4.56 -19.15
CA TYR A 32 -18.34 -3.24 -19.24
C TYR A 32 -19.01 -2.34 -20.28
N SER A 33 -18.97 -1.03 -20.02
CA SER A 33 -19.51 0.02 -20.90
C SER A 33 -18.60 1.24 -20.87
N PRO A 34 -18.50 2.01 -21.97
CA PRO A 34 -17.85 3.31 -21.97
C PRO A 34 -18.68 4.39 -21.27
N ILE A 35 -19.95 4.12 -20.95
CA ILE A 35 -20.84 5.07 -20.28
C ILE A 35 -20.43 5.18 -18.81
N LYS A 36 -19.93 6.35 -18.42
CA LYS A 36 -19.43 6.63 -17.07
C LYS A 36 -20.59 6.94 -16.09
N LYS A 37 -21.39 5.92 -15.78
CA LYS A 37 -22.54 6.09 -14.87
C LYS A 37 -22.37 5.29 -13.57
N TYR A 38 -22.12 4.00 -13.66
CA TYR A 38 -22.03 3.09 -12.52
C TYR A 38 -20.64 2.44 -12.47
N PRO A 39 -19.72 2.93 -11.62
CA PRO A 39 -18.39 2.37 -11.53
C PRO A 39 -18.39 0.96 -10.96
N VAL A 40 -17.47 0.15 -11.46
CA VAL A 40 -17.12 -1.16 -10.94
C VAL A 40 -15.74 -1.11 -10.29
N VAL A 41 -15.73 -1.39 -9.00
CA VAL A 41 -14.50 -1.44 -8.20
C VAL A 41 -13.83 -2.78 -8.44
N ALA A 42 -12.70 -2.73 -9.13
CA ALA A 42 -11.84 -3.88 -9.42
C ALA A 42 -10.56 -3.80 -8.56
N GLN A 43 -9.73 -4.83 -8.63
CA GLN A 43 -8.48 -4.96 -7.87
C GLN A 43 -7.59 -3.70 -7.93
N LYS A 44 -7.51 -3.05 -9.09
CA LYS A 44 -6.69 -1.84 -9.28
C LYS A 44 -7.17 -0.61 -8.50
N CYS A 45 -8.44 -0.62 -8.05
CA CYS A 45 -9.02 0.42 -7.22
C CYS A 45 -8.58 0.28 -5.75
N ASN A 46 -8.18 -0.94 -5.34
CA ASN A 46 -7.77 -1.26 -3.98
C ASN A 46 -6.25 -1.28 -3.89
N GLN A 47 -5.69 -0.30 -3.22
CA GLN A 47 -4.25 -0.15 -3.00
C GLN A 47 -3.96 -0.07 -1.51
N TRP A 48 -2.75 -0.43 -1.09
CA TRP A 48 -2.33 -0.21 0.30
C TRP A 48 -2.30 1.28 0.70
N SER A 49 -2.24 2.17 -0.29
CA SER A 49 -2.40 3.62 -0.09
C SER A 49 -3.85 4.07 0.07
N GLY A 50 -4.81 3.14 -0.07
CA GLY A 50 -6.24 3.39 0.05
C GLY A 50 -7.04 3.09 -1.22
N PHE A 51 -8.32 3.44 -1.18
CA PHE A 51 -9.27 3.32 -2.28
C PHE A 51 -9.12 4.46 -3.29
N SER A 52 -9.21 4.13 -4.59
CA SER A 52 -9.27 5.13 -5.66
C SER A 52 -10.33 4.76 -6.69
N ILE A 53 -11.35 5.61 -6.82
CA ILE A 53 -12.42 5.46 -7.82
C ILE A 53 -11.94 5.80 -9.24
N GLU A 54 -10.89 6.60 -9.39
CA GLU A 54 -10.36 7.03 -10.69
C GLU A 54 -9.93 5.87 -11.59
N LYS A 55 -9.53 4.75 -10.95
CA LYS A 55 -9.13 3.52 -11.65
C LYS A 55 -10.30 2.60 -12.00
N ALA A 56 -11.53 2.97 -11.62
CA ALA A 56 -12.71 2.16 -11.90
C ALA A 56 -13.05 2.16 -13.39
N GLN A 57 -13.58 1.05 -13.84
CA GLN A 57 -14.32 0.92 -15.10
C GLN A 57 -15.81 1.05 -14.79
N PHE A 58 -16.66 0.97 -15.82
CA PHE A 58 -18.10 1.16 -15.65
C PHE A 58 -18.85 -0.04 -16.19
N ILE A 59 -19.96 -0.37 -15.54
CA ILE A 59 -20.89 -1.39 -16.06
C ILE A 59 -21.86 -0.79 -17.06
N GLU A 60 -22.35 -1.65 -17.95
CA GLU A 60 -23.49 -1.33 -18.83
C GLU A 60 -24.70 -0.95 -17.95
N PRO A 61 -25.27 0.26 -18.11
CA PRO A 61 -26.35 0.74 -17.23
C PRO A 61 -27.54 -0.20 -17.11
N ASN A 62 -27.93 -0.85 -18.22
CA ASN A 62 -29.03 -1.80 -18.24
C ASN A 62 -28.70 -3.09 -17.48
N SER A 63 -27.43 -3.38 -17.21
CA SER A 63 -27.02 -4.56 -16.43
C SER A 63 -27.17 -4.36 -14.92
N LEU A 64 -27.39 -3.13 -14.46
CA LEU A 64 -27.54 -2.82 -13.04
C LEU A 64 -28.67 -3.60 -12.38
N SER A 65 -29.79 -3.82 -13.10
CA SER A 65 -30.92 -4.61 -12.61
C SER A 65 -30.57 -6.06 -12.24
N SER A 66 -29.42 -6.56 -12.74
CA SER A 66 -28.90 -7.89 -12.42
C SER A 66 -28.13 -7.95 -11.10
N TYR A 67 -27.87 -6.78 -10.46
CA TYR A 67 -27.28 -6.68 -9.13
C TYR A 67 -28.40 -6.49 -8.11
N GLY A 68 -28.47 -7.33 -7.08
CA GLY A 68 -29.37 -7.09 -5.97
C GLY A 68 -28.90 -5.89 -5.14
N PRO A 69 -29.79 -5.25 -4.36
CA PRO A 69 -29.45 -4.11 -3.51
C PRO A 69 -28.28 -4.39 -2.55
N GLU A 70 -28.14 -5.64 -2.11
CA GLU A 70 -27.08 -6.10 -1.22
C GLU A 70 -25.69 -6.04 -1.87
N ARG A 71 -25.61 -6.07 -3.22
CA ARG A 71 -24.37 -6.02 -4.00
C ARG A 71 -23.90 -4.59 -4.29
N LEU A 72 -24.74 -3.59 -4.00
CA LEU A 72 -24.32 -2.21 -4.09
C LEU A 72 -23.36 -1.90 -2.94
N LEU A 73 -22.23 -1.26 -3.25
CA LEU A 73 -21.24 -0.88 -2.25
C LEU A 73 -21.84 0.18 -1.32
N GLN A 74 -21.62 -0.02 -0.03
CA GLN A 74 -22.03 0.87 1.03
C GLN A 74 -20.81 1.53 1.66
N ASP A 75 -20.99 2.70 2.24
CA ASP A 75 -19.93 3.39 2.94
C ASP A 75 -19.28 2.49 4.00
N ASN A 76 -17.95 2.49 4.01
CA ASN A 76 -17.14 1.65 4.89
C ASN A 76 -17.19 0.13 4.61
N ASP A 77 -17.66 -0.32 3.44
CA ASP A 77 -17.41 -1.69 3.02
C ASP A 77 -15.92 -1.93 2.85
N LEU A 78 -15.42 -3.07 3.33
CA LEU A 78 -14.07 -3.53 3.06
C LEU A 78 -14.06 -4.26 1.73
N MET A 79 -13.14 -3.89 0.87
CA MET A 79 -12.98 -4.48 -0.47
C MET A 79 -11.67 -5.26 -0.51
N TRP A 80 -11.77 -6.58 -0.49
CA TRP A 80 -10.63 -7.49 -0.46
C TRP A 80 -10.36 -8.07 -1.85
N ASN A 81 -9.17 -7.87 -2.37
CA ASN A 81 -8.74 -8.53 -3.59
C ASN A 81 -8.57 -10.03 -3.33
N SER A 82 -9.51 -10.81 -3.82
CA SER A 82 -9.57 -12.27 -3.60
C SER A 82 -8.94 -13.07 -4.71
N THR A 83 -8.35 -12.44 -5.73
CA THR A 83 -7.61 -13.10 -6.81
C THR A 83 -6.42 -12.26 -7.26
N GLY A 84 -5.54 -12.87 -8.07
CA GLY A 84 -4.50 -12.17 -8.83
C GLY A 84 -3.13 -12.17 -8.20
N LEU A 85 -2.11 -12.40 -9.04
CA LEU A 85 -0.71 -12.41 -8.63
C LEU A 85 -0.27 -11.02 -8.18
N GLY A 86 0.26 -10.90 -6.95
CA GLY A 86 0.75 -9.64 -6.38
C GLY A 86 -0.33 -8.63 -5.97
N THR A 87 -1.62 -9.00 -6.11
CA THR A 87 -2.76 -8.18 -5.64
C THR A 87 -3.64 -8.92 -4.64
N LEU A 88 -3.50 -10.23 -4.56
CA LEU A 88 -4.20 -11.08 -3.61
C LEU A 88 -3.96 -10.58 -2.18
N GLY A 89 -4.98 -10.58 -1.35
CA GLY A 89 -4.89 -10.11 0.04
C GLY A 89 -5.00 -8.60 0.21
N ARG A 90 -4.71 -7.81 -0.83
CA ARG A 90 -4.80 -6.35 -0.75
C ARG A 90 -6.22 -5.91 -0.44
N MET A 91 -6.34 -4.99 0.50
CA MET A 91 -7.63 -4.50 0.98
C MET A 91 -7.70 -2.96 0.93
N ALA A 92 -8.91 -2.43 0.71
CA ALA A 92 -9.21 -1.02 0.88
C ALA A 92 -10.60 -0.84 1.48
N ILE A 93 -10.87 0.32 2.05
CA ILE A 93 -12.18 0.69 2.58
C ILE A 93 -12.87 1.57 1.54
N TYR A 94 -14.08 1.16 1.12
CA TYR A 94 -14.90 2.00 0.25
C TYR A 94 -15.41 3.21 1.02
N LYS A 95 -15.22 4.39 0.45
CA LYS A 95 -15.75 5.64 1.00
C LYS A 95 -16.69 6.26 -0.02
N THR A 96 -17.96 6.36 0.31
CA THR A 96 -18.98 6.97 -0.55
C THR A 96 -18.61 8.40 -0.92
N ALA A 97 -17.99 9.15 0.00
CA ALA A 97 -17.52 10.51 -0.25
C ALA A 97 -16.44 10.61 -1.35
N ALA A 98 -15.71 9.53 -1.62
CA ALA A 98 -14.72 9.46 -2.70
C ALA A 98 -15.33 9.01 -4.04
N ASN A 99 -16.61 8.68 -4.08
CA ASN A 99 -17.32 8.27 -5.29
C ASN A 99 -18.22 9.42 -5.77
N PRO A 100 -17.90 10.09 -6.88
CA PRO A 100 -18.73 11.15 -7.44
C PRO A 100 -19.97 10.64 -8.19
N TYR A 101 -20.13 9.32 -8.30
CA TYR A 101 -21.25 8.69 -8.99
C TYR A 101 -22.32 8.25 -7.98
N GLU A 102 -23.52 7.96 -8.48
CA GLU A 102 -24.70 7.62 -7.66
C GLU A 102 -24.49 6.36 -6.80
N LEU A 103 -23.84 5.33 -7.38
CA LEU A 103 -23.59 4.06 -6.72
C LEU A 103 -22.37 3.37 -7.34
N ALA A 104 -21.89 2.29 -6.71
CA ALA A 104 -20.83 1.46 -7.24
C ALA A 104 -21.10 -0.03 -6.93
N VAL A 105 -20.50 -0.91 -7.72
CA VAL A 105 -20.52 -2.36 -7.54
C VAL A 105 -19.09 -2.92 -7.51
N ALA A 106 -18.91 -4.13 -6.98
CA ALA A 106 -17.62 -4.80 -6.98
C ALA A 106 -17.48 -5.78 -8.15
N ASP A 107 -16.28 -5.86 -8.72
CA ASP A 107 -15.86 -6.85 -9.69
C ASP A 107 -15.74 -8.25 -9.06
N SER A 108 -15.84 -9.30 -9.88
CA SER A 108 -15.72 -10.70 -9.45
C SER A 108 -14.37 -11.07 -8.82
N HIS A 109 -13.36 -10.21 -8.94
CA HIS A 109 -12.05 -10.40 -8.33
C HIS A 109 -11.92 -9.71 -6.95
N VAL A 110 -12.98 -9.06 -6.49
CA VAL A 110 -13.05 -8.36 -5.21
C VAL A 110 -14.14 -9.00 -4.35
N THR A 111 -13.79 -9.38 -3.13
CA THR A 111 -14.76 -9.80 -2.11
C THR A 111 -15.10 -8.59 -1.25
N VAL A 112 -16.40 -8.31 -1.13
CA VAL A 112 -16.92 -7.25 -0.26
C VAL A 112 -17.22 -7.84 1.10
N ILE A 113 -16.72 -7.19 2.14
CA ILE A 113 -16.96 -7.54 3.54
C ILE A 113 -17.64 -6.33 4.20
N ARG A 114 -18.83 -6.55 4.71
CA ARG A 114 -19.63 -5.54 5.40
C ARG A 114 -19.82 -5.97 6.84
N PRO A 115 -19.05 -5.40 7.77
CA PRO A 115 -19.20 -5.72 9.18
C PRO A 115 -20.48 -5.15 9.77
N LEU A 116 -20.91 -5.72 10.88
CA LEU A 116 -21.95 -5.14 11.75
C LEU A 116 -21.39 -3.89 12.44
N LYS A 117 -21.43 -2.76 11.74
CA LYS A 117 -20.72 -1.49 12.07
C LYS A 117 -21.06 -0.92 13.45
N GLN A 118 -22.19 -1.32 14.01
CA GLN A 118 -22.60 -0.95 15.38
C GLN A 118 -21.77 -1.68 16.45
N PHE A 119 -21.10 -2.78 16.11
CA PHE A 119 -20.32 -3.61 17.04
C PHE A 119 -18.86 -3.74 16.64
N VAL A 120 -18.56 -3.72 15.33
CA VAL A 120 -17.20 -3.89 14.81
C VAL A 120 -16.88 -2.80 13.82
N LEU A 121 -15.84 -2.04 14.11
CA LEU A 121 -15.41 -0.92 13.27
C LEU A 121 -14.69 -1.45 12.03
N PRO A 122 -15.11 -1.02 10.83
CA PRO A 122 -14.47 -1.46 9.57
C PRO A 122 -12.96 -1.18 9.52
N GLU A 123 -12.53 -0.04 10.04
CA GLU A 123 -11.13 0.33 10.12
C GLU A 123 -10.32 -0.61 11.02
N TYR A 124 -10.92 -1.14 12.10
CA TYR A 124 -10.26 -2.13 12.96
C TYR A 124 -10.00 -3.43 12.20
N LEU A 125 -11.02 -3.94 11.50
CA LEU A 125 -10.85 -5.12 10.64
C LEU A 125 -9.83 -4.90 9.54
N TYR A 126 -9.83 -3.72 8.92
CA TYR A 126 -8.84 -3.35 7.90
C TYR A 126 -7.42 -3.49 8.44
N TYR A 127 -7.10 -2.90 9.59
CA TYR A 127 -5.76 -2.99 10.17
C TYR A 127 -5.40 -4.41 10.61
N TYR A 128 -6.36 -5.17 11.13
CA TYR A 128 -6.13 -6.56 11.45
C TYR A 128 -5.75 -7.39 10.21
N PHE A 129 -6.52 -7.29 9.14
CA PHE A 129 -6.25 -8.04 7.91
C PHE A 129 -5.08 -7.48 7.09
N ALA A 130 -4.72 -6.22 7.24
CA ALA A 130 -3.52 -5.63 6.64
C ALA A 130 -2.23 -5.99 7.41
N ASN A 131 -2.34 -6.65 8.57
CA ASN A 131 -1.20 -7.05 9.38
C ASN A 131 -0.32 -8.05 8.59
N PRO A 132 1.02 -7.88 8.60
CA PRO A 132 1.95 -8.79 7.95
C PRO A 132 1.77 -10.26 8.34
N SER A 133 1.42 -10.58 9.60
CA SER A 133 1.18 -11.96 10.05
C SER A 133 -0.01 -12.61 9.36
N VAL A 134 -1.05 -11.84 9.03
CA VAL A 134 -2.20 -12.32 8.25
C VAL A 134 -1.84 -12.39 6.77
N GLN A 135 -1.20 -11.34 6.25
CA GLN A 135 -0.86 -11.24 4.83
C GLN A 135 0.15 -12.31 4.37
N SER A 136 1.10 -12.70 5.23
CA SER A 136 2.15 -13.67 4.89
C SER A 136 1.63 -15.07 4.55
N VAL A 137 0.45 -15.46 5.09
CA VAL A 137 -0.13 -16.80 4.89
C VAL A 137 -1.25 -16.83 3.84
N ILE A 138 -1.68 -15.66 3.34
CA ILE A 138 -2.82 -15.58 2.40
C ILE A 138 -2.54 -16.33 1.11
N GLU A 139 -1.33 -16.24 0.58
CA GLU A 139 -0.96 -16.92 -0.66
C GLU A 139 -0.97 -18.45 -0.54
N ASP A 140 -0.64 -18.97 0.65
CA ASP A 140 -0.64 -20.41 0.92
C ASP A 140 -2.07 -20.96 1.13
N GLN A 141 -2.99 -20.08 1.55
CA GLN A 141 -4.39 -20.41 1.75
C GLN A 141 -5.24 -20.26 0.47
N ALA A 142 -4.65 -19.75 -0.60
CA ALA A 142 -5.33 -19.55 -1.87
C ALA A 142 -5.19 -20.78 -2.77
N ASP A 143 -6.31 -21.20 -3.34
CA ASP A 143 -6.37 -22.28 -4.31
C ASP A 143 -5.91 -21.78 -5.69
N GLY A 144 -5.47 -22.73 -6.56
CA GLY A 144 -5.18 -22.46 -7.96
C GLY A 144 -3.71 -22.59 -8.35
N THR A 145 -3.45 -22.30 -9.61
CA THR A 145 -2.08 -22.37 -10.18
C THR A 145 -1.28 -21.13 -9.86
N THR A 146 0.06 -21.19 -10.03
CA THR A 146 0.99 -20.08 -9.80
C THR A 146 0.60 -18.77 -10.51
N LYS A 147 -0.24 -18.82 -11.55
CA LYS A 147 -0.68 -17.65 -12.32
C LYS A 147 -2.09 -17.15 -11.98
N GLN A 148 -2.90 -17.94 -11.28
CA GLN A 148 -4.27 -17.59 -10.90
C GLN A 148 -4.58 -18.16 -9.52
N LYS A 149 -4.01 -17.55 -8.49
CA LYS A 149 -4.40 -17.84 -7.10
C LYS A 149 -5.72 -17.15 -6.78
N GLU A 150 -6.60 -17.88 -6.11
CA GLU A 150 -7.91 -17.43 -5.67
C GLU A 150 -8.16 -17.77 -4.21
N LEU A 151 -8.47 -16.77 -3.40
CA LEU A 151 -8.92 -16.94 -2.03
C LEU A 151 -10.43 -17.15 -2.02
N ALA A 152 -10.86 -18.36 -1.69
CA ALA A 152 -12.27 -18.71 -1.67
C ALA A 152 -13.04 -17.87 -0.65
N THR A 153 -14.27 -17.49 -0.98
CA THR A 153 -15.14 -16.76 -0.05
C THR A 153 -15.39 -17.55 1.25
N ALA A 154 -15.42 -18.88 1.17
CA ALA A 154 -15.53 -19.73 2.36
C ALA A 154 -14.32 -19.57 3.30
N THR A 155 -13.11 -19.52 2.75
CA THR A 155 -11.88 -19.27 3.51
C THR A 155 -11.93 -17.91 4.18
N ILE A 156 -12.32 -16.85 3.45
CA ILE A 156 -12.47 -15.48 4.01
C ILE A 156 -13.48 -15.49 5.16
N LYS A 157 -14.63 -16.13 5.02
CA LYS A 157 -15.65 -16.24 6.06
C LYS A 157 -15.15 -16.93 7.32
N ALA A 158 -14.26 -17.88 7.16
CA ALA A 158 -13.73 -18.71 8.24
C ALA A 158 -12.53 -18.08 8.97
N TYR A 159 -11.99 -16.93 8.51
CA TYR A 159 -10.87 -16.30 9.18
C TYR A 159 -11.17 -16.02 10.65
N LEU A 160 -10.26 -16.44 11.52
CA LEU A 160 -10.28 -16.04 12.92
C LEU A 160 -9.92 -14.57 13.06
N THR A 161 -10.72 -13.85 13.81
CA THR A 161 -10.61 -12.41 13.99
C THR A 161 -10.76 -12.10 15.47
N PRO A 162 -9.77 -11.45 16.11
CA PRO A 162 -9.87 -11.08 17.51
C PRO A 162 -10.71 -9.82 17.64
N ILE A 163 -11.72 -9.84 18.46
CA ILE A 163 -12.66 -8.73 18.64
C ILE A 163 -12.54 -8.13 20.03
N PRO A 164 -11.98 -6.92 20.15
CA PRO A 164 -12.02 -6.12 21.37
C PRO A 164 -13.40 -5.57 21.65
N PRO A 165 -13.71 -5.17 22.88
CA PRO A 165 -14.85 -4.28 23.18
C PRO A 165 -14.82 -3.03 22.29
N LEU A 166 -16.01 -2.53 21.90
CA LEU A 166 -16.14 -1.45 20.91
C LEU A 166 -15.34 -0.17 21.28
N ASP A 167 -15.33 0.19 22.56
CA ASP A 167 -14.57 1.37 23.01
C ASP A 167 -13.04 1.14 22.95
N GLU A 168 -12.61 -0.10 23.07
CA GLU A 168 -11.22 -0.44 22.88
C GLU A 168 -10.83 -0.42 21.42
N GLN A 169 -11.68 -0.88 20.49
CA GLN A 169 -11.47 -0.68 19.05
C GLN A 169 -11.27 0.80 18.72
N ARG A 170 -12.07 1.70 19.30
CA ARG A 170 -11.93 3.16 19.12
C ARG A 170 -10.58 3.68 19.64
N ARG A 171 -10.15 3.22 20.83
CA ARG A 171 -8.84 3.61 21.39
C ARG A 171 -7.68 3.11 20.55
N ILE A 172 -7.76 1.87 20.06
CA ILE A 172 -6.75 1.31 19.14
C ILE A 172 -6.66 2.15 17.88
N LEU A 173 -7.78 2.45 17.25
CA LEU A 173 -7.82 3.26 16.03
C LEU A 173 -7.30 4.69 16.26
N ALA A 174 -7.66 5.31 17.37
CA ALA A 174 -7.14 6.63 17.74
C ALA A 174 -5.61 6.59 17.87
N LYS A 175 -5.08 5.57 18.53
CA LYS A 175 -3.61 5.40 18.66
C LYS A 175 -2.91 5.12 17.34
N LEU A 176 -3.49 4.29 16.48
CA LEU A 176 -2.96 4.04 15.14
C LEU A 176 -2.95 5.33 14.30
N SER A 177 -4.00 6.13 14.37
CA SER A 177 -4.08 7.42 13.64
C SER A 177 -3.01 8.44 14.10
N GLU A 178 -2.58 8.37 15.36
CA GLU A 178 -1.48 9.18 15.89
C GLU A 178 -0.11 8.66 15.45
N VAL A 179 0.10 7.34 15.51
CA VAL A 179 1.43 6.74 15.35
C VAL A 179 1.81 6.51 13.88
N LEU A 180 0.86 6.06 13.05
CA LEU A 180 1.18 5.70 11.65
C LEU A 180 1.75 6.87 10.82
N PRO A 181 1.29 8.13 10.96
CA PRO A 181 1.92 9.26 10.27
C PRO A 181 3.37 9.48 10.70
N VAL A 182 3.68 9.28 11.98
CA VAL A 182 5.06 9.42 12.52
C VAL A 182 5.97 8.35 11.92
N VAL A 183 5.51 7.08 11.89
CA VAL A 183 6.26 5.97 11.29
C VAL A 183 6.50 6.21 9.80
N LYS A 184 5.48 6.68 9.07
CA LYS A 184 5.61 7.03 7.66
C LYS A 184 6.64 8.14 7.43
N ASN A 185 6.58 9.21 8.22
CA ASN A 185 7.53 10.31 8.12
C ASN A 185 8.97 9.86 8.45
N TYR A 186 9.12 9.03 9.47
CA TYR A 186 10.43 8.43 9.79
C TYR A 186 11.00 7.64 8.60
N GLY A 187 10.17 6.83 7.93
CA GLY A 187 10.59 6.09 6.72
C GLY A 187 11.12 7.01 5.63
N VAL A 188 10.43 8.12 5.34
CA VAL A 188 10.88 9.10 4.34
C VAL A 188 12.24 9.69 4.71
N VAL A 189 12.40 10.15 5.95
CA VAL A 189 13.66 10.73 6.43
C VAL A 189 14.79 9.70 6.41
N TYR A 190 14.51 8.46 6.76
CA TYR A 190 15.46 7.36 6.71
C TYR A 190 15.97 7.12 5.28
N ASP A 191 15.06 7.02 4.32
CA ASP A 191 15.41 6.78 2.90
C ASP A 191 16.24 7.94 2.33
N GLU A 192 15.87 9.19 2.62
CA GLU A 192 16.62 10.39 2.21
C GLU A 192 18.03 10.40 2.81
N THR A 193 18.16 10.08 4.10
CA THR A 193 19.46 10.03 4.80
C THR A 193 20.34 8.95 4.22
N THR A 194 19.80 7.77 3.94
CA THR A 194 20.52 6.65 3.33
C THR A 194 21.03 7.04 1.94
N ALA A 195 20.17 7.63 1.10
CA ALA A 195 20.56 8.10 -0.23
C ALA A 195 21.68 9.15 -0.18
N MET A 196 21.64 10.09 0.79
CA MET A 196 22.71 11.06 1.00
C MET A 196 24.01 10.39 1.43
N GLN A 197 23.96 9.43 2.34
CA GLN A 197 25.14 8.67 2.79
C GLN A 197 25.78 7.89 1.64
N GLU A 198 25.01 7.26 0.78
CA GLU A 198 25.50 6.53 -0.41
C GLU A 198 26.14 7.48 -1.44
N ALA A 199 25.59 8.67 -1.64
CA ALA A 199 26.09 9.66 -2.59
C ALA A 199 27.31 10.44 -2.05
N PHE A 200 27.53 10.44 -0.73
CA PHE A 200 28.55 11.27 -0.07
C PHE A 200 29.98 11.02 -0.56
N PRO A 201 30.50 9.76 -0.71
CA PRO A 201 31.89 9.51 -1.15
C PRO A 201 32.17 10.11 -2.52
N GLU A 202 31.27 9.99 -3.48
CA GLU A 202 31.45 10.57 -4.82
C GLU A 202 31.33 12.09 -4.81
N SER A 203 30.46 12.64 -4.00
CA SER A 203 30.33 14.09 -3.83
C SER A 203 31.57 14.69 -3.20
N LEU A 204 32.12 14.03 -2.17
CA LEU A 204 33.35 14.42 -1.50
C LEU A 204 34.56 14.39 -2.48
N LYS A 205 34.69 13.29 -3.24
CA LYS A 205 35.74 13.16 -4.26
C LYS A 205 35.68 14.29 -5.29
N LYS A 206 34.48 14.62 -5.80
CA LYS A 206 34.29 15.74 -6.73
C LYS A 206 34.70 17.07 -6.12
N SER A 207 34.34 17.32 -4.87
CA SER A 207 34.72 18.54 -4.15
C SER A 207 36.22 18.65 -3.98
N ILE A 208 36.89 17.57 -3.56
CA ILE A 208 38.35 17.55 -3.40
C ILE A 208 39.05 17.82 -4.74
N LEU A 209 38.59 17.17 -5.83
CA LEU A 209 39.14 17.41 -7.17
C LEU A 209 38.92 18.85 -7.62
N GLN A 210 37.77 19.44 -7.32
CA GLN A 210 37.49 20.84 -7.63
C GLN A 210 38.44 21.78 -6.90
N GLU A 211 38.70 21.58 -5.62
CA GLU A 211 39.67 22.37 -4.84
C GLU A 211 41.09 22.17 -5.40
N ALA A 212 41.44 20.95 -5.77
CA ALA A 212 42.75 20.66 -6.36
C ALA A 212 43.01 21.44 -7.65
N VAL A 213 42.06 21.39 -8.62
CA VAL A 213 42.21 22.06 -9.92
C VAL A 213 42.14 23.58 -9.84
N GLN A 214 41.56 24.09 -8.76
CA GLN A 214 41.52 25.53 -8.45
C GLN A 214 42.76 26.03 -7.69
N GLY A 215 43.73 25.15 -7.39
CA GLY A 215 44.92 25.49 -6.64
C GLY A 215 44.68 25.81 -5.16
N LYS A 216 43.56 25.37 -4.62
CA LYS A 216 43.13 25.63 -3.22
C LYS A 216 43.41 24.45 -2.27
N LEU A 217 43.71 23.27 -2.82
CA LEU A 217 43.89 22.06 -2.00
C LEU A 217 45.18 22.10 -1.19
N VAL A 218 46.24 22.70 -1.76
CA VAL A 218 47.54 22.85 -1.11
C VAL A 218 47.98 24.31 -1.10
N PRO A 219 48.69 24.78 -0.07
CA PRO A 219 49.28 26.13 -0.05
C PRO A 219 50.22 26.32 -1.25
N GLN A 220 50.20 27.53 -1.82
CA GLN A 220 51.19 27.89 -2.87
C GLN A 220 52.55 28.12 -2.22
N ASP A 221 53.61 27.55 -2.80
CA ASP A 221 54.98 27.79 -2.35
C ASP A 221 55.63 28.90 -3.21
N PRO A 222 56.04 30.05 -2.60
CA PRO A 222 56.66 31.13 -3.35
C PRO A 222 58.01 30.78 -3.99
N SER A 223 58.65 29.68 -3.59
CA SER A 223 59.90 29.17 -4.16
C SER A 223 59.73 28.31 -5.41
N ASP A 224 58.48 27.94 -5.72
CA ASP A 224 58.18 27.15 -6.90
C ASP A 224 58.44 27.94 -8.19
N GLU A 225 58.90 27.25 -9.23
CA GLU A 225 59.09 27.85 -10.54
C GLU A 225 57.78 28.36 -11.12
N PRO A 226 57.70 29.62 -11.58
CA PRO A 226 56.49 30.15 -12.23
C PRO A 226 56.13 29.35 -13.48
N ALA A 227 54.83 29.11 -13.68
CA ALA A 227 54.32 28.30 -14.83
C ALA A 227 54.77 28.88 -16.19
N GLU A 228 55.03 30.16 -16.30
CA GLU A 228 55.49 30.81 -17.51
C GLU A 228 56.91 30.31 -17.88
N ALA A 229 57.84 30.21 -16.93
CA ALA A 229 59.17 29.65 -17.16
C ALA A 229 59.14 28.17 -17.53
N LEU A 230 58.27 27.38 -16.89
CA LEU A 230 58.00 25.97 -17.26
C LEU A 230 57.54 25.84 -18.70
N LEU A 231 56.57 26.70 -19.12
CA LEU A 231 56.01 26.66 -20.49
C LEU A 231 57.06 27.04 -21.56
N GLU A 232 58.00 27.98 -21.26
CA GLU A 232 59.09 28.26 -22.19
C GLU A 232 60.06 27.10 -22.35
N ARG A 233 60.40 26.41 -21.28
CA ARG A 233 61.20 25.19 -21.38
C ARG A 233 60.54 24.09 -22.23
N ILE A 234 59.24 23.90 -22.05
CA ILE A 234 58.46 22.93 -22.85
C ILE A 234 58.44 23.34 -24.32
N ARG A 235 58.29 24.62 -24.66
CA ARG A 235 58.34 25.11 -26.04
C ARG A 235 59.70 24.84 -26.71
N THR A 236 60.78 25.11 -25.98
CA THR A 236 62.14 24.90 -26.45
C THR A 236 62.43 23.40 -26.71
N GLU A 237 61.97 22.51 -25.81
CA GLU A 237 62.14 21.07 -25.97
C GLU A 237 61.35 20.52 -27.14
N LYS A 238 60.17 21.04 -27.44
CA LYS A 238 59.34 20.62 -28.60
C LYS A 238 59.86 21.12 -29.92
N GLN A 239 60.79 22.07 -29.96
CA GLN A 239 61.45 22.57 -31.21
C GLN A 239 62.75 21.85 -31.55
N ARG A 240 63.26 20.99 -30.64
CA ARG A 240 64.38 20.08 -30.85
C ARG A 240 63.86 18.76 -31.43
#